data_d86bf8d8fd16b871b552fbaff17b748f
#
_entry.id   d86bf8d8fd16b871b552fbaff17b748f
#
_cell.length_a   1.000
_cell.length_b   1.000
_cell.length_c   1.000
_cell.angle_alpha   90.00
_cell.angle_beta   90.00
_cell.angle_gamma   90.00
#
_symmetry.space_group_name_H-M   'P 1'
#
loop_
_entity.id
_entity.type
_entity.pdbx_description
1 polymer ?
#
loop_
_entity_poly.entity_id
_entity_poly.type
_entity_poly.pdbx_seq_one_letter_code
_entity_poly.pdbx_strand_id
1 'polypeptide(L)'
;NYSLSFLEQIFSLPVYFENDANAAMMAEDLNNYRNALYLSLNNTLGGAFCIDGKLIPGANQKAGEFGHMILVPGGKKCYCGKQGCADAYCAASVLTDDTKETLEQFMKKVEEQDGQAVKVWKEYLNNLAILISNLRMAYDMDIILGGEVGGYLADHMITLGKKVMEYNGFEHDARYLKVCSYKREASAVGVAKHYLQA
;
A
#
# COMPACT_ATOMS: atom_id res chain seq x y z
N ASN A 1 5.73 9.98 -24.59
CA ASN A 1 6.69 9.83 -23.47
C ASN A 1 7.58 11.05 -23.44
N TYR A 2 7.54 11.78 -22.33
CA TYR A 2 8.45 12.89 -22.08
C TYR A 2 9.71 12.33 -21.40
N SER A 3 10.89 12.80 -21.82
CA SER A 3 12.15 12.45 -21.15
C SER A 3 12.44 13.43 -19.99
N LEU A 4 13.25 13.02 -19.02
CA LEU A 4 13.72 13.88 -17.95
C LEU A 4 14.36 15.16 -18.54
N SER A 5 15.25 14.99 -19.51
CA SER A 5 15.95 16.12 -20.17
C SER A 5 15.00 17.10 -20.84
N PHE A 6 13.88 16.63 -21.40
CA PHE A 6 12.86 17.51 -21.97
C PHE A 6 12.18 18.38 -20.90
N LEU A 7 11.85 17.80 -19.77
CA LEU A 7 11.23 18.53 -18.65
C LEU A 7 12.21 19.50 -17.99
N GLU A 8 13.46 19.12 -17.84
CA GLU A 8 14.52 20.02 -17.34
C GLU A 8 14.71 21.24 -18.23
N GLN A 9 14.65 21.08 -19.56
CA GLN A 9 14.71 22.18 -20.51
C GLN A 9 13.50 23.14 -20.39
N ILE A 10 12.29 22.57 -20.20
CA ILE A 10 11.06 23.38 -20.05
C ILE A 10 11.10 24.20 -18.75
N PHE A 11 11.43 23.55 -17.65
CA PHE A 11 11.34 24.17 -16.32
C PHE A 11 12.62 24.91 -15.91
N SER A 12 13.74 24.68 -16.62
CA SER A 12 15.08 25.17 -16.23
C SER A 12 15.46 24.80 -14.79
N LEU A 13 15.01 23.65 -14.34
CA LEU A 13 15.21 23.10 -13.00
C LEU A 13 15.57 21.62 -13.09
N PRO A 14 16.32 21.07 -12.11
CA PRO A 14 16.49 19.63 -11.98
C PRO A 14 15.15 18.93 -11.85
N VAL A 15 14.96 17.82 -12.55
CA VAL A 15 13.72 17.02 -12.50
C VAL A 15 14.05 15.61 -12.00
N TYR A 16 13.28 15.14 -11.03
CA TYR A 16 13.38 13.81 -10.47
C TYR A 16 12.07 13.05 -10.64
N PHE A 17 12.15 11.80 -11.07
CA PHE A 17 11.01 10.89 -11.12
C PHE A 17 11.17 9.76 -10.13
N GLU A 18 10.11 9.48 -9.40
CA GLU A 18 10.06 8.33 -8.52
C GLU A 18 8.72 7.60 -8.69
N ASN A 19 8.72 6.30 -8.42
CA ASN A 19 7.49 5.55 -8.28
C ASN A 19 6.69 6.06 -7.07
N ASP A 20 5.37 6.09 -7.17
CA ASP A 20 4.49 6.66 -6.15
C ASP A 20 4.57 5.94 -4.79
N ALA A 21 4.70 4.61 -4.79
CA ALA A 21 4.87 3.84 -3.56
C ALA A 21 6.27 4.03 -2.95
N ASN A 22 7.32 4.12 -3.77
CA ASN A 22 8.66 4.47 -3.32
C ASN A 22 8.67 5.87 -2.68
N ALA A 23 8.07 6.84 -3.37
CA ALA A 23 7.94 8.21 -2.86
C ALA A 23 7.17 8.24 -1.53
N ALA A 24 6.08 7.48 -1.41
CA ALA A 24 5.32 7.38 -0.17
C ALA A 24 6.16 6.75 0.96
N MET A 25 6.95 5.73 0.67
CA MET A 25 7.89 5.15 1.64
C MET A 25 8.95 6.16 2.09
N MET A 26 9.46 7.02 1.19
CA MET A 26 10.40 8.10 1.53
C MET A 26 9.78 9.15 2.46
N ALA A 27 8.46 9.29 2.47
CA ALA A 27 7.78 10.20 3.39
C ALA A 27 7.86 9.73 4.84
N GLU A 28 7.96 8.43 5.07
CA GLU A 28 8.08 7.85 6.41
C GLU A 28 9.46 8.14 7.04
N ASP A 29 9.57 7.91 8.34
CA ASP A 29 10.86 8.05 9.05
C ASP A 29 11.70 6.79 8.86
N LEU A 30 12.55 6.77 7.82
CA LEU A 30 13.43 5.64 7.51
C LEU A 30 14.53 5.39 8.55
N ASN A 31 14.75 6.30 9.51
CA ASN A 31 15.63 6.02 10.65
C ASN A 31 14.96 5.08 11.65
N ASN A 32 13.63 5.22 11.84
CA ASN A 32 12.84 4.32 12.67
C ASN A 32 12.43 3.05 11.89
N TYR A 33 12.06 3.19 10.62
CA TYR A 33 11.65 2.09 9.74
C TYR A 33 12.80 1.63 8.85
N ARG A 34 13.92 1.22 9.46
CA ARG A 34 15.13 0.83 8.69
C ARG A 34 14.91 -0.39 7.80
N ASN A 35 14.10 -1.34 8.26
CA ASN A 35 13.71 -2.54 7.50
C ASN A 35 12.19 -2.63 7.52
N ALA A 36 11.54 -2.16 6.49
CA ALA A 36 10.09 -2.11 6.41
C ALA A 36 9.59 -2.24 4.98
N LEU A 37 8.37 -2.76 4.86
CA LEU A 37 7.55 -2.75 3.64
C LEU A 37 6.51 -1.64 3.75
N TYR A 38 6.19 -1.01 2.63
CA TYR A 38 5.08 -0.06 2.51
C TYR A 38 4.06 -0.61 1.51
N LEU A 39 2.80 -0.71 1.93
CA LEU A 39 1.68 -1.03 1.05
C LEU A 39 0.91 0.25 0.75
N SER A 40 0.94 0.69 -0.49
CA SER A 40 0.21 1.85 -0.99
C SER A 40 -1.18 1.43 -1.45
N LEU A 41 -2.16 1.52 -0.54
CA LEU A 41 -3.55 1.09 -0.74
C LEU A 41 -4.36 2.22 -1.40
N ASN A 42 -4.06 2.50 -2.66
CA ASN A 42 -4.70 3.49 -3.51
C ASN A 42 -5.63 2.80 -4.53
N ASN A 43 -6.07 3.51 -5.58
CA ASN A 43 -6.88 2.93 -6.66
C ASN A 43 -6.26 1.66 -7.26
N THR A 44 -4.95 1.56 -7.23
CA THR A 44 -4.18 0.34 -7.43
C THR A 44 -3.32 0.08 -6.20
N LEU A 45 -2.97 -1.18 -5.99
CA LEU A 45 -2.10 -1.59 -4.90
C LEU A 45 -0.64 -1.49 -5.34
N GLY A 46 0.06 -0.50 -4.82
CA GLY A 46 1.51 -0.35 -4.96
C GLY A 46 2.27 -0.88 -3.74
N GLY A 47 3.58 -0.99 -3.88
CA GLY A 47 4.44 -1.35 -2.76
C GLY A 47 5.86 -0.87 -2.92
N ALA A 48 6.52 -0.67 -1.80
CA ALA A 48 7.93 -0.36 -1.69
C ALA A 48 8.52 -1.05 -0.47
N PHE A 49 9.83 -1.18 -0.41
CA PHE A 49 10.49 -1.59 0.82
C PHE A 49 11.89 -0.99 0.95
N CYS A 50 12.35 -0.89 2.17
CA CYS A 50 13.69 -0.46 2.48
C CYS A 50 14.42 -1.49 3.33
N ILE A 51 15.73 -1.52 3.17
CA ILE A 51 16.69 -2.27 3.99
C ILE A 51 17.77 -1.29 4.44
N ASP A 52 18.08 -1.29 5.73
CA ASP A 52 19.03 -0.36 6.34
C ASP A 52 18.73 1.13 6.04
N GLY A 53 17.43 1.48 5.96
CA GLY A 53 16.97 2.83 5.67
C GLY A 53 17.12 3.25 4.20
N LYS A 54 17.41 2.31 3.30
CA LYS A 54 17.57 2.58 1.86
C LYS A 54 16.49 1.86 1.07
N LEU A 55 15.83 2.57 0.18
CA LEU A 55 14.89 1.97 -0.77
C LEU A 55 15.59 0.90 -1.62
N ILE A 56 14.87 -0.18 -1.88
CA ILE A 56 15.32 -1.29 -2.71
C ILE A 56 14.53 -1.29 -4.02
N PRO A 57 15.09 -0.72 -5.10
CA PRO A 57 14.38 -0.65 -6.39
C PRO A 57 14.37 -1.99 -7.14
N GLY A 58 15.25 -2.93 -6.74
CA GLY A 58 15.47 -4.18 -7.46
C GLY A 58 16.33 -4.01 -8.72
N ALA A 59 16.78 -5.14 -9.27
CA ALA A 59 17.69 -5.14 -10.42
C ALA A 59 17.11 -4.48 -11.68
N ASN A 60 15.79 -4.50 -11.84
CA ASN A 60 15.06 -3.93 -12.97
C ASN A 60 14.06 -2.84 -12.55
N GLN A 61 14.24 -2.26 -11.38
CA GLN A 61 13.34 -1.25 -10.79
C GLN A 61 11.88 -1.72 -10.69
N LYS A 62 11.68 -2.99 -10.35
CA LYS A 62 10.38 -3.65 -10.22
C LYS A 62 10.17 -4.30 -8.86
N ALA A 63 11.03 -4.00 -7.90
CA ALA A 63 10.81 -4.45 -6.54
C ALA A 63 9.57 -3.77 -5.95
N GLY A 64 8.85 -4.46 -5.07
CA GLY A 64 7.64 -3.89 -4.47
C GLY A 64 6.35 -4.07 -5.28
N GLU A 65 6.36 -4.73 -6.43
CA GLU A 65 5.16 -5.03 -7.24
C GLU A 65 4.21 -6.03 -6.54
N PHE A 66 3.94 -5.80 -5.24
CA PHE A 66 3.14 -6.68 -4.38
C PHE A 66 1.70 -6.81 -4.86
N GLY A 67 1.17 -5.78 -5.52
CA GLY A 67 -0.17 -5.79 -6.12
C GLY A 67 -0.33 -6.89 -7.17
N HIS A 68 0.76 -7.32 -7.81
CA HIS A 68 0.72 -8.35 -8.84
C HIS A 68 1.11 -9.75 -8.36
N MET A 69 1.30 -9.94 -7.05
CA MET A 69 1.37 -11.27 -6.44
C MET A 69 0.01 -11.97 -6.56
N ILE A 70 0.01 -13.27 -6.85
CA ILE A 70 -1.23 -14.05 -6.90
C ILE A 70 -1.71 -14.32 -5.49
N LEU A 71 -2.83 -13.71 -5.13
CA LEU A 71 -3.49 -13.90 -3.83
C LEU A 71 -4.52 -15.04 -3.91
N VAL A 72 -5.29 -15.09 -5.00
CA VAL A 72 -6.35 -16.09 -5.22
C VAL A 72 -6.16 -16.70 -6.62
N PRO A 73 -5.51 -17.85 -6.76
CA PRO A 73 -5.30 -18.49 -8.06
C PRO A 73 -6.61 -18.67 -8.84
N GLY A 74 -6.64 -18.20 -10.09
CA GLY A 74 -7.85 -18.25 -10.94
C GLY A 74 -8.99 -17.31 -10.51
N GLY A 75 -8.76 -16.42 -9.57
CA GLY A 75 -9.74 -15.49 -9.04
C GLY A 75 -10.06 -14.29 -9.94
N LYS A 76 -10.34 -13.12 -9.32
CA LYS A 76 -10.76 -11.90 -10.02
C LYS A 76 -9.73 -11.48 -11.08
N LYS A 77 -10.21 -10.91 -12.18
CA LYS A 77 -9.36 -10.38 -13.25
C LYS A 77 -8.65 -9.10 -12.77
N CYS A 78 -7.36 -9.01 -12.99
CA CYS A 78 -6.56 -7.83 -12.72
C CYS A 78 -6.36 -7.02 -14.01
N TYR A 79 -6.18 -5.71 -13.89
CA TYR A 79 -5.89 -4.83 -15.03
C TYR A 79 -4.59 -5.22 -15.78
N CYS A 80 -3.65 -5.88 -15.12
CA CYS A 80 -2.42 -6.38 -15.76
C CYS A 80 -2.65 -7.58 -16.70
N GLY A 81 -3.90 -8.05 -16.85
CA GLY A 81 -4.30 -9.18 -17.69
C GLY A 81 -4.25 -10.55 -17.01
N LYS A 82 -3.68 -10.68 -15.81
CA LYS A 82 -3.69 -11.92 -15.02
C LYS A 82 -4.97 -12.04 -14.20
N GLN A 83 -5.15 -13.20 -13.56
CA GLN A 83 -6.23 -13.46 -12.61
C GLN A 83 -5.66 -13.73 -11.21
N GLY A 84 -6.35 -13.20 -10.20
CA GLY A 84 -6.05 -13.49 -8.80
C GLY A 84 -4.98 -12.62 -8.17
N CYS A 85 -4.53 -11.55 -8.82
CA CYS A 85 -3.56 -10.60 -8.25
C CYS A 85 -4.11 -9.95 -6.98
N ALA A 86 -3.25 -9.67 -6.01
CA ALA A 86 -3.60 -8.98 -4.77
C ALA A 86 -4.30 -7.63 -5.02
N ASP A 87 -3.92 -6.91 -6.07
CA ASP A 87 -4.54 -5.65 -6.50
C ASP A 87 -6.06 -5.78 -6.66
N ALA A 88 -6.53 -6.86 -7.30
CA ALA A 88 -7.96 -7.11 -7.53
C ALA A 88 -8.77 -7.40 -6.23
N TYR A 89 -8.11 -7.42 -5.07
CA TYR A 89 -8.72 -7.71 -3.76
C TYR A 89 -8.39 -6.67 -2.69
N CYS A 90 -7.28 -5.94 -2.83
CA CYS A 90 -6.74 -5.07 -1.79
C CYS A 90 -6.53 -3.62 -2.25
N ALA A 91 -6.81 -3.26 -3.51
CA ALA A 91 -6.82 -1.88 -3.96
C ALA A 91 -8.06 -1.13 -3.42
N ALA A 92 -8.00 0.21 -3.34
CA ALA A 92 -9.13 1.04 -2.92
C ALA A 92 -10.32 0.91 -3.89
N SER A 93 -10.06 0.74 -5.19
CA SER A 93 -11.08 0.54 -6.22
C SER A 93 -12.01 -0.64 -5.92
N VAL A 94 -11.53 -1.68 -5.23
CA VAL A 94 -12.35 -2.83 -4.82
C VAL A 94 -13.52 -2.44 -3.91
N LEU A 95 -13.38 -1.33 -3.18
CA LEU A 95 -14.39 -0.82 -2.25
C LEU A 95 -15.41 0.10 -2.91
N THR A 96 -15.08 0.67 -4.10
CA THR A 96 -15.85 1.78 -4.69
C THR A 96 -16.33 1.54 -6.12
N ASP A 97 -15.70 0.65 -6.89
CA ASP A 97 -15.98 0.48 -8.33
C ASP A 97 -17.43 0.07 -8.63
N ASP A 98 -18.00 -0.82 -7.83
CA ASP A 98 -19.37 -1.32 -8.05
C ASP A 98 -20.44 -0.26 -7.72
N THR A 99 -20.13 0.68 -6.82
CA THR A 99 -21.10 1.65 -6.30
C THR A 99 -20.95 3.04 -6.90
N LYS A 100 -19.81 3.34 -7.54
CA LYS A 100 -19.40 4.68 -8.01
C LYS A 100 -19.36 5.73 -6.89
N GLU A 101 -19.23 5.29 -5.66
CA GLU A 101 -19.10 6.15 -4.48
C GLU A 101 -17.63 6.54 -4.28
N THR A 102 -17.40 7.61 -3.52
CA THR A 102 -16.06 7.92 -3.03
C THR A 102 -15.68 6.97 -1.88
N LEU A 103 -14.40 6.75 -1.65
CA LEU A 103 -13.94 5.96 -0.51
C LEU A 103 -14.45 6.53 0.83
N GLU A 104 -14.53 7.85 0.96
CA GLU A 104 -15.09 8.52 2.12
C GLU A 104 -16.57 8.17 2.36
N GLN A 105 -17.38 8.17 1.29
CA GLN A 105 -18.79 7.77 1.37
C GLN A 105 -18.95 6.31 1.75
N PHE A 106 -18.10 5.43 1.18
CA PHE A 106 -18.08 4.02 1.54
C PHE A 106 -17.72 3.82 3.02
N MET A 107 -16.65 4.46 3.50
CA MET A 107 -16.22 4.33 4.89
C MET A 107 -17.25 4.87 5.87
N LYS A 108 -17.92 5.97 5.54
CA LYS A 108 -19.05 6.48 6.33
C LYS A 108 -20.16 5.44 6.49
N LYS A 109 -20.51 4.71 5.43
CA LYS A 109 -21.49 3.60 5.52
C LYS A 109 -20.99 2.47 6.43
N VAL A 110 -19.69 2.18 6.40
CA VAL A 110 -19.09 1.20 7.33
C VAL A 110 -19.24 1.66 8.78
N GLU A 111 -19.00 2.93 9.07
CA GLU A 111 -19.19 3.53 10.42
C GLU A 111 -20.65 3.51 10.85
N GLU A 112 -21.58 3.79 9.93
CA GLU A 112 -23.03 3.76 10.14
C GLU A 112 -23.59 2.31 10.22
N GLN A 113 -22.71 1.29 10.13
CA GLN A 113 -23.07 -0.13 10.20
C GLN A 113 -24.01 -0.58 9.07
N ASP A 114 -23.91 0.01 7.89
CA ASP A 114 -24.61 -0.51 6.70
C ASP A 114 -24.18 -1.96 6.42
N GLY A 115 -25.17 -2.85 6.36
CA GLY A 115 -24.91 -4.29 6.31
C GLY A 115 -24.08 -4.72 5.09
N GLN A 116 -24.30 -4.08 3.91
CA GLN A 116 -23.56 -4.40 2.69
C GLN A 116 -22.12 -3.84 2.76
N ALA A 117 -21.96 -2.58 3.17
CA ALA A 117 -20.65 -1.96 3.30
C ALA A 117 -19.78 -2.68 4.32
N VAL A 118 -20.35 -3.03 5.48
CA VAL A 118 -19.65 -3.83 6.51
C VAL A 118 -19.22 -5.20 5.99
N LYS A 119 -20.05 -5.87 5.18
CA LYS A 119 -19.68 -7.16 4.58
C LYS A 119 -18.50 -7.01 3.62
N VAL A 120 -18.55 -6.03 2.71
CA VAL A 120 -17.48 -5.76 1.75
C VAL A 120 -16.18 -5.40 2.49
N TRP A 121 -16.26 -4.54 3.51
CA TRP A 121 -15.12 -4.15 4.33
C TRP A 121 -14.48 -5.33 5.06
N LYS A 122 -15.29 -6.23 5.64
CA LYS A 122 -14.78 -7.45 6.29
C LYS A 122 -14.06 -8.38 5.32
N GLU A 123 -14.58 -8.51 4.09
CA GLU A 123 -13.94 -9.30 3.03
C GLU A 123 -12.61 -8.66 2.59
N TYR A 124 -12.60 -7.32 2.41
CA TYR A 124 -11.40 -6.55 2.11
C TYR A 124 -10.32 -6.76 3.18
N LEU A 125 -10.65 -6.58 4.46
CA LEU A 125 -9.72 -6.79 5.56
C LEU A 125 -9.20 -8.23 5.62
N ASN A 126 -10.01 -9.21 5.24
CA ASN A 126 -9.60 -10.61 5.18
C ASN A 126 -8.55 -10.83 4.07
N ASN A 127 -8.80 -10.32 2.88
CA ASN A 127 -7.86 -10.43 1.76
C ASN A 127 -6.54 -9.67 2.06
N LEU A 128 -6.64 -8.49 2.65
CA LEU A 128 -5.49 -7.73 3.10
C LEU A 128 -4.67 -8.49 4.15
N ALA A 129 -5.33 -9.18 5.09
CA ALA A 129 -4.66 -9.99 6.11
C ALA A 129 -3.87 -11.16 5.50
N ILE A 130 -4.41 -11.81 4.46
CA ILE A 130 -3.69 -12.88 3.73
C ILE A 130 -2.44 -12.30 3.06
N LEU A 131 -2.56 -11.16 2.36
CA LEU A 131 -1.42 -10.50 1.72
C LEU A 131 -0.35 -10.13 2.76
N ILE A 132 -0.75 -9.50 3.85
CA ILE A 132 0.16 -9.12 4.94
C ILE A 132 0.88 -10.33 5.51
N SER A 133 0.16 -11.41 5.79
CA SER A 133 0.76 -12.65 6.30
C SER A 133 1.80 -13.21 5.34
N ASN A 134 1.50 -13.26 4.03
CA ASN A 134 2.43 -13.71 3.00
C ASN A 134 3.70 -12.84 2.94
N LEU A 135 3.55 -11.52 2.99
CA LEU A 135 4.67 -10.59 2.98
C LEU A 135 5.50 -10.70 4.25
N ARG A 136 4.86 -10.83 5.41
CA ARG A 136 5.56 -11.03 6.69
C ARG A 136 6.41 -12.30 6.66
N MET A 137 5.87 -13.41 6.13
CA MET A 137 6.61 -14.67 5.99
C MET A 137 7.77 -14.57 5.00
N ALA A 138 7.65 -13.74 3.96
CA ALA A 138 8.68 -13.61 2.94
C ALA A 138 9.83 -12.68 3.36
N TYR A 139 9.56 -11.64 4.14
CA TYR A 139 10.50 -10.55 4.39
C TYR A 139 10.89 -10.34 5.85
N ASP A 140 10.09 -10.79 6.81
CA ASP A 140 10.31 -10.58 8.26
C ASP A 140 10.59 -9.10 8.62
N MET A 141 9.75 -8.19 8.12
CA MET A 141 9.89 -6.75 8.28
C MET A 141 8.62 -6.11 8.83
N ASP A 142 8.72 -4.93 9.41
CA ASP A 142 7.55 -4.07 9.68
C ASP A 142 6.78 -3.79 8.39
N ILE A 143 5.45 -3.72 8.46
CA ILE A 143 4.57 -3.46 7.32
C ILE A 143 3.78 -2.19 7.58
N ILE A 144 4.04 -1.15 6.80
CA ILE A 144 3.38 0.15 6.88
C ILE A 144 2.20 0.15 5.90
N LEU A 145 1.01 0.40 6.41
CA LEU A 145 -0.23 0.46 5.63
C LEU A 145 -0.54 1.91 5.31
N GLY A 146 -0.40 2.27 4.06
CA GLY A 146 -0.57 3.64 3.59
C GLY A 146 -1.52 3.78 2.41
N GLY A 147 -1.48 4.93 1.74
CA GLY A 147 -2.41 5.29 0.70
C GLY A 147 -3.78 5.72 1.23
N GLU A 148 -4.76 5.83 0.34
CA GLU A 148 -6.09 6.35 0.71
C GLU A 148 -6.78 5.47 1.75
N VAL A 149 -6.76 4.13 1.57
CA VAL A 149 -7.36 3.20 2.53
C VAL A 149 -6.56 3.16 3.84
N GLY A 150 -5.22 3.28 3.77
CA GLY A 150 -4.36 3.32 4.96
C GLY A 150 -4.80 4.36 5.98
N GLY A 151 -5.29 5.51 5.50
CA GLY A 151 -5.81 6.59 6.35
C GLY A 151 -7.01 6.21 7.21
N TYR A 152 -7.76 5.16 6.84
CA TYR A 152 -8.92 4.65 7.59
C TYR A 152 -8.59 3.42 8.45
N LEU A 153 -7.41 2.81 8.26
CA LEU A 153 -7.07 1.57 8.96
C LEU A 153 -6.73 1.76 10.43
N ALA A 154 -6.44 2.98 10.89
CA ALA A 154 -6.06 3.25 12.29
C ALA A 154 -7.07 2.66 13.29
N ASP A 155 -8.36 2.88 13.06
CA ASP A 155 -9.45 2.39 13.93
C ASP A 155 -9.73 0.88 13.73
N HIS A 156 -9.17 0.28 12.69
CA HIS A 156 -9.37 -1.13 12.34
C HIS A 156 -8.14 -2.01 12.61
N MET A 157 -7.03 -1.46 13.12
CA MET A 157 -5.77 -2.17 13.32
C MET A 157 -5.90 -3.39 14.24
N ILE A 158 -6.72 -3.29 15.30
CA ILE A 158 -6.97 -4.43 16.21
C ILE A 158 -7.68 -5.56 15.45
N THR A 159 -8.69 -5.22 14.64
CA THR A 159 -9.44 -6.20 13.85
C THR A 159 -8.57 -6.83 12.78
N LEU A 160 -7.79 -6.01 12.06
CA LEU A 160 -6.87 -6.48 11.02
C LEU A 160 -5.77 -7.37 11.64
N GLY A 161 -5.18 -6.95 12.76
CA GLY A 161 -4.17 -7.73 13.47
C GLY A 161 -4.68 -9.12 13.87
N LYS A 162 -5.91 -9.22 14.42
CA LYS A 162 -6.54 -10.51 14.73
C LYS A 162 -6.68 -11.38 13.48
N LYS A 163 -7.12 -10.81 12.36
CA LYS A 163 -7.25 -11.55 11.09
C LYS A 163 -5.90 -12.02 10.55
N VAL A 164 -4.86 -11.21 10.65
CA VAL A 164 -3.51 -11.61 10.24
C VAL A 164 -3.02 -12.80 11.07
N MET A 165 -3.29 -12.78 12.38
CA MET A 165 -2.93 -13.88 13.28
C MET A 165 -3.67 -15.20 12.97
N GLU A 166 -4.84 -15.16 12.32
CA GLU A 166 -5.53 -16.37 11.84
C GLU A 166 -4.74 -17.09 10.73
N TYR A 167 -3.92 -16.35 9.96
CA TYR A 167 -3.12 -16.85 8.84
C TYR A 167 -1.65 -17.07 9.20
N ASN A 168 -1.18 -16.56 10.33
CA ASN A 168 0.22 -16.58 10.72
C ASN A 168 0.41 -17.33 12.05
N GLY A 169 0.83 -18.59 11.98
CA GLY A 169 1.10 -19.41 13.14
C GLY A 169 2.49 -19.22 13.79
N PHE A 170 3.34 -18.36 13.24
CA PHE A 170 4.71 -18.14 13.74
C PHE A 170 4.82 -16.92 14.67
N GLU A 171 3.83 -16.02 14.64
CA GLU A 171 3.81 -14.80 15.42
C GLU A 171 2.78 -14.89 16.55
N HIS A 172 3.02 -14.17 17.62
CA HIS A 172 2.11 -14.10 18.77
C HIS A 172 1.33 -12.78 18.85
N ASP A 173 1.72 -11.80 18.03
CA ASP A 173 1.04 -10.51 17.90
C ASP A 173 1.30 -9.91 16.49
N ALA A 174 0.64 -8.79 16.22
CA ALA A 174 0.75 -8.07 14.96
C ALA A 174 1.39 -6.67 15.13
N ARG A 175 2.29 -6.48 16.09
CA ARG A 175 2.93 -5.18 16.38
C ARG A 175 3.81 -4.66 15.25
N TYR A 176 4.19 -5.50 14.31
CA TYR A 176 4.88 -5.13 13.08
C TYR A 176 3.99 -4.41 12.06
N LEU A 177 2.66 -4.40 12.26
CA LEU A 177 1.76 -3.58 11.46
C LEU A 177 1.78 -2.14 11.94
N LYS A 178 1.98 -1.22 11.01
CA LYS A 178 2.02 0.21 11.25
C LYS A 178 1.04 0.92 10.33
N VAL A 179 0.49 2.03 10.79
CA VAL A 179 -0.26 2.97 9.94
C VAL A 179 0.72 4.04 9.46
N CYS A 180 0.58 4.46 8.21
CA CYS A 180 1.39 5.52 7.63
C CYS A 180 1.25 6.85 8.36
N SER A 181 2.32 7.65 8.34
CA SER A 181 2.34 9.00 8.89
C SER A 181 1.59 10.02 8.01
N TYR A 182 1.55 9.77 6.70
CA TYR A 182 0.93 10.63 5.69
C TYR A 182 -0.11 9.84 4.90
N LYS A 183 -1.21 10.50 4.55
CA LYS A 183 -2.32 9.89 3.81
C LYS A 183 -2.15 10.10 2.30
N ARG A 184 -3.04 10.91 1.67
CA ARG A 184 -3.03 11.19 0.23
C ARG A 184 -1.77 11.92 -0.24
N GLU A 185 -1.19 12.74 0.61
CA GLU A 185 -0.01 13.56 0.34
C GLU A 185 1.33 12.79 0.45
N ALA A 186 1.32 11.53 0.86
CA ALA A 186 2.53 10.76 1.16
C ALA A 186 3.59 10.83 0.04
N SER A 187 3.19 10.56 -1.21
CA SER A 187 4.13 10.57 -2.35
C SER A 187 4.69 11.97 -2.61
N ALA A 188 3.87 13.02 -2.48
CA ALA A 188 4.33 14.40 -2.65
C ALA A 188 5.31 14.80 -1.54
N VAL A 189 5.04 14.43 -0.29
CA VAL A 189 5.93 14.67 0.85
C VAL A 189 7.25 13.93 0.66
N GLY A 190 7.22 12.68 0.22
CA GLY A 190 8.43 11.89 0.02
C GLY A 190 9.35 12.48 -1.04
N VAL A 191 8.79 12.89 -2.19
CA VAL A 191 9.58 13.57 -3.24
C VAL A 191 10.10 14.91 -2.75
N ALA A 192 9.30 15.69 -2.00
CA ALA A 192 9.78 16.94 -1.41
C ALA A 192 10.96 16.72 -0.45
N LYS A 193 10.92 15.69 0.39
CA LYS A 193 12.03 15.32 1.27
C LYS A 193 13.32 15.02 0.51
N HIS A 194 13.23 14.43 -0.69
CA HIS A 194 14.40 14.18 -1.54
C HIS A 194 15.19 15.45 -1.84
N TYR A 195 14.49 16.54 -2.19
CA TYR A 195 15.15 17.84 -2.45
C TYR A 195 15.61 18.58 -1.19
N LEU A 196 15.04 18.29 -0.04
CA LEU A 196 15.43 18.93 1.22
C LEU A 196 16.65 18.26 1.87
N GLN A 197 16.97 17.04 1.46
CA GLN A 197 18.09 16.25 2.00
C GLN A 197 19.27 16.15 1.03
N ALA A 198 19.15 16.62 -0.19
CA ALA A 198 20.18 16.71 -1.21
C ALA A 198 20.96 18.02 -1.08
#